data_7788c2d3541854da11bf234d65d72e41
#
_entry.id   7788c2d3541854da11bf234d65d72e41
#
_cell.length_a   1.000
_cell.length_b   1.000
_cell.length_c   1.000
_cell.angle_alpha   90.00
_cell.angle_beta   90.00
_cell.angle_gamma   90.00
#
_symmetry.space_group_name_H-M   'P 1'
#
loop_
_entity.id
_entity.type
_entity.pdbx_description
1 polymer ?
#
loop_
_entity_poly.entity_id
_entity_poly.type
_entity_poly.pdbx_seq_one_letter_code
_entity_poly.pdbx_strand_id
1 'polypeptide(L)'
;MGCLFFLGITFGTAQWTQKKGTGYYKVGAWFLEANQHYTDKGLLDPNATRGIFVTSLYGRHGITDKITLVGYIPFTRVYQNKQIFTSGNPGQPGEAVNSFGDIDLAVEVQILKRPKWVLATSLTLGVPSGNNSDGSYQTGDGEFNQIVKVLARTSFKIAKHSFYAKGSLGVNNRSNGYSDEIRLGFETGSQVFKNKFLFLVRLNTIQSFFNSSLSALNSNGSIFANNVEVTNLGGEINYFITKKWSASFGYSIPLSGKNIYKAPALAGGIAYKL
;
A
#
# COMPACT_ATOMS: atom_id res chain seq x y z
N MET A 1 -1.08 9.22 -1.34
CA MET A 1 -1.74 7.94 -1.01
C MET A 1 -0.69 6.86 -0.91
N GLY A 2 -0.08 6.75 0.27
CA GLY A 2 1.00 5.80 0.52
C GLY A 2 0.55 4.36 0.28
N CYS A 3 1.36 3.62 -0.42
CA CYS A 3 1.15 2.19 -0.68
C CYS A 3 1.31 1.38 0.60
N LEU A 4 0.30 1.38 1.46
CA LEU A 4 0.20 0.47 2.62
C LEU A 4 0.03 -1.00 2.22
N PHE A 5 0.51 -1.40 1.04
CA PHE A 5 0.33 -2.74 0.50
C PHE A 5 1.24 -3.82 1.12
N PHE A 6 2.24 -3.42 1.91
CA PHE A 6 3.20 -4.38 2.46
C PHE A 6 3.30 -4.28 3.98
N LEU A 7 2.17 -4.45 4.68
CA LEU A 7 2.18 -4.53 6.15
C LEU A 7 2.90 -5.79 6.62
N GLY A 8 3.94 -5.55 7.39
CA GLY A 8 4.80 -6.58 7.96
C GLY A 8 4.08 -7.64 8.79
N ILE A 9 4.62 -8.83 8.74
CA ILE A 9 4.12 -10.02 9.38
C ILE A 9 4.79 -10.17 10.73
N THR A 10 3.97 -10.34 11.75
CA THR A 10 4.44 -10.75 13.08
C THR A 10 4.15 -12.22 13.29
N PHE A 11 5.18 -12.96 13.67
CA PHE A 11 5.09 -14.39 13.93
C PHE A 11 4.35 -14.76 15.21
N GLY A 12 3.63 -15.86 15.17
CA GLY A 12 3.50 -16.80 16.27
C GLY A 12 2.40 -16.57 17.30
N THR A 13 1.75 -15.43 17.39
CA THR A 13 0.59 -15.22 18.28
C THR A 13 -0.46 -14.37 17.58
N ALA A 14 -1.72 -14.53 17.94
CA ALA A 14 -2.81 -13.67 17.48
C ALA A 14 -2.64 -12.25 18.08
N GLN A 15 -1.53 -11.59 17.75
CA GLN A 15 -1.22 -10.25 18.23
C GLN A 15 -1.16 -9.31 17.04
N TRP A 16 -1.95 -8.24 17.06
CA TRP A 16 -1.88 -7.19 16.04
C TRP A 16 -0.71 -6.25 16.33
N THR A 17 -0.59 -5.80 17.59
CA THR A 17 0.46 -4.89 18.04
C THR A 17 1.78 -5.62 18.31
N GLN A 18 2.90 -4.92 18.15
CA GLN A 18 4.22 -5.39 18.58
C GLN A 18 4.28 -5.43 20.11
N LYS A 19 5.03 -6.37 20.69
CA LYS A 19 5.34 -6.34 22.12
C LYS A 19 6.20 -5.12 22.44
N LYS A 20 6.12 -4.62 23.67
CA LYS A 20 6.97 -3.53 24.15
C LYS A 20 8.45 -3.81 23.82
N GLY A 21 9.12 -2.82 23.22
CA GLY A 21 10.54 -2.87 22.87
C GLY A 21 10.89 -3.80 21.70
N THR A 22 9.90 -4.44 21.05
CA THR A 22 10.14 -5.21 19.81
C THR A 22 9.74 -4.40 18.59
N GLY A 23 10.33 -4.74 17.44
CA GLY A 23 10.04 -4.03 16.20
C GLY A 23 10.21 -4.89 14.96
N TYR A 24 9.65 -4.40 13.88
CA TYR A 24 9.83 -4.92 12.53
C TYR A 24 10.13 -3.75 11.60
N TYR A 25 11.26 -3.82 10.89
CA TYR A 25 11.74 -2.76 10.02
C TYR A 25 12.05 -3.36 8.64
N LYS A 26 11.64 -2.69 7.58
CA LYS A 26 11.83 -3.17 6.21
C LYS A 26 12.35 -2.04 5.33
N VAL A 27 13.41 -2.30 4.60
CA VAL A 27 13.78 -1.55 3.41
C VAL A 27 13.15 -2.27 2.24
N GLY A 28 12.33 -1.58 1.49
CA GLY A 28 11.59 -2.17 0.39
C GLY A 28 11.64 -1.32 -0.87
N ALA A 29 11.32 -1.97 -1.97
CA ALA A 29 11.05 -1.28 -3.24
C ALA A 29 9.83 -1.92 -3.90
N TRP A 30 9.09 -1.12 -4.67
CA TRP A 30 8.07 -1.61 -5.56
C TRP A 30 8.07 -0.81 -6.86
N PHE A 31 7.57 -1.45 -7.91
CA PHE A 31 7.62 -0.93 -9.27
C PHE A 31 6.36 -1.32 -10.02
N LEU A 32 5.83 -0.40 -10.81
CA LEU A 32 4.86 -0.67 -11.85
C LEU A 32 5.17 0.17 -13.09
N GLU A 33 4.83 -0.35 -14.25
CA GLU A 33 4.81 0.39 -15.51
C GLU A 33 3.50 0.10 -16.23
N ALA A 34 2.79 1.16 -16.63
CA ALA A 34 1.46 1.08 -17.20
C ALA A 34 1.40 1.81 -18.54
N ASN A 35 0.82 1.15 -19.53
CA ASN A 35 0.43 1.73 -20.83
C ASN A 35 -1.09 1.84 -20.96
N GLN A 36 -1.83 1.58 -19.91
CA GLN A 36 -3.28 1.69 -19.81
C GLN A 36 -3.67 2.22 -18.42
N HIS A 37 -4.82 2.84 -18.36
CA HIS A 37 -5.45 3.24 -17.10
C HIS A 37 -6.95 2.91 -17.11
N TYR A 38 -7.53 2.87 -15.92
CA TYR A 38 -8.98 2.86 -15.76
C TYR A 38 -9.49 4.29 -15.79
N THR A 39 -10.49 4.56 -16.66
CA THR A 39 -11.20 5.85 -16.72
C THR A 39 -12.05 6.09 -15.46
N ASP A 40 -12.69 7.23 -15.38
CA ASP A 40 -13.70 7.57 -14.34
C ASP A 40 -14.89 6.59 -14.32
N LYS A 41 -15.19 5.94 -15.46
CA LYS A 41 -16.24 4.91 -15.59
C LYS A 41 -15.73 3.49 -15.40
N GLY A 42 -14.44 3.31 -15.11
CA GLY A 42 -13.83 2.00 -14.94
C GLY A 42 -13.55 1.25 -16.26
N LEU A 43 -13.66 1.92 -17.39
CA LEU A 43 -13.26 1.39 -18.69
C LEU A 43 -11.75 1.48 -18.86
N LEU A 44 -11.18 0.62 -19.69
CA LEU A 44 -9.76 0.67 -20.02
C LEU A 44 -9.52 1.65 -21.16
N ASP A 45 -8.53 2.51 -20.99
CA ASP A 45 -8.10 3.44 -22.00
C ASP A 45 -6.57 3.37 -22.15
N PRO A 46 -6.04 3.40 -23.40
CA PRO A 46 -4.62 3.51 -23.65
C PRO A 46 -4.03 4.78 -23.03
N ASN A 47 -2.83 4.69 -22.53
CA ASN A 47 -2.10 5.83 -21.96
C ASN A 47 -0.67 5.85 -22.47
N ALA A 48 -0.02 7.01 -22.36
CA ALA A 48 1.43 7.06 -22.43
C ALA A 48 2.03 6.06 -21.43
N THR A 49 3.09 5.37 -21.81
CA THR A 49 3.77 4.48 -20.88
C THR A 49 4.34 5.28 -19.72
N ARG A 50 3.79 5.05 -18.55
CA ARG A 50 4.17 5.71 -17.30
C ARG A 50 4.58 4.67 -16.28
N GLY A 51 5.59 5.01 -15.51
CA GLY A 51 6.11 4.14 -14.46
C GLY A 51 6.20 4.85 -13.12
N ILE A 52 6.10 4.04 -12.08
CA ILE A 52 6.35 4.45 -10.71
C ILE A 52 7.32 3.44 -10.10
N PHE A 53 8.42 3.96 -9.58
CA PHE A 53 9.37 3.21 -8.77
C PHE A 53 9.47 3.85 -7.41
N VAL A 54 9.26 3.08 -6.36
CA VAL A 54 9.34 3.55 -4.98
C VAL A 54 10.32 2.71 -4.20
N THR A 55 11.28 3.35 -3.55
CA THR A 55 12.02 2.77 -2.43
C THR A 55 11.43 3.28 -1.13
N SER A 56 11.46 2.49 -0.06
CA SER A 56 10.82 2.90 1.18
C SER A 56 11.49 2.32 2.41
N LEU A 57 11.36 3.08 3.49
CA LEU A 57 11.58 2.61 4.85
C LEU A 57 10.22 2.39 5.50
N TYR A 58 10.01 1.20 6.03
CA TYR A 58 8.83 0.85 6.80
C TYR A 58 9.25 0.36 8.17
N GLY A 59 8.59 0.81 9.21
CA GLY A 59 8.87 0.41 10.57
C GLY A 59 7.61 0.23 11.41
N ARG A 60 7.63 -0.75 12.30
CA ARG A 60 6.64 -0.95 13.36
C ARG A 60 7.38 -1.20 14.66
N HIS A 61 7.08 -0.41 15.69
CA HIS A 61 7.72 -0.54 17.01
C HIS A 61 6.69 -0.56 18.15
N GLY A 62 6.78 -1.54 19.04
CA GLY A 62 5.92 -1.65 20.21
C GLY A 62 6.37 -0.71 21.33
N ILE A 63 5.58 0.32 21.58
CA ILE A 63 5.79 1.24 22.72
C ILE A 63 5.31 0.58 24.01
N THR A 64 4.19 -0.10 23.93
CA THR A 64 3.65 -0.97 24.97
C THR A 64 3.18 -2.28 24.34
N ASP A 65 2.72 -3.25 25.13
CA ASP A 65 2.13 -4.49 24.60
C ASP A 65 0.80 -4.26 23.86
N LYS A 66 0.21 -3.06 23.98
CA LYS A 66 -1.05 -2.70 23.34
C LYS A 66 -0.93 -1.58 22.32
N ILE A 67 0.20 -0.86 22.28
CA ILE A 67 0.41 0.30 21.41
C ILE A 67 1.63 0.08 20.54
N THR A 68 1.44 0.20 19.24
CA THR A 68 2.50 0.13 18.23
C THR A 68 2.51 1.41 17.41
N LEU A 69 3.68 2.01 17.27
CA LEU A 69 3.92 3.05 16.28
C LEU A 69 4.29 2.42 14.95
N VAL A 70 3.79 3.01 13.87
CA VAL A 70 4.08 2.59 12.49
C VAL A 70 4.54 3.81 11.71
N GLY A 71 5.59 3.64 10.91
CA GLY A 71 6.08 4.67 9.99
C GLY A 71 6.30 4.10 8.61
N TYR A 72 6.00 4.89 7.59
CA TYR A 72 6.31 4.59 6.20
C TYR A 72 6.85 5.85 5.54
N ILE A 73 8.06 5.77 4.99
CA ILE A 73 8.77 6.88 4.36
C ILE A 73 9.16 6.44 2.95
N PRO A 74 8.42 6.85 1.91
CA PRO A 74 8.74 6.53 0.52
C PRO A 74 9.65 7.58 -0.12
N PHE A 75 10.51 7.11 -1.00
CA PHE A 75 11.18 7.93 -2.00
C PHE A 75 10.72 7.43 -3.38
N THR A 76 10.09 8.32 -4.14
CA THR A 76 9.30 7.97 -5.32
C THR A 76 9.92 8.59 -6.56
N ARG A 77 10.05 7.78 -7.60
CA ARG A 77 10.30 8.18 -8.98
C ARG A 77 9.04 7.93 -9.79
N VAL A 78 8.49 8.98 -10.38
CA VAL A 78 7.44 8.89 -11.39
C VAL A 78 8.03 9.30 -12.73
N TYR A 79 7.77 8.54 -13.79
CA TYR A 79 8.30 8.84 -15.11
C TYR A 79 7.29 8.51 -16.21
N GLN A 80 7.50 9.15 -17.37
CA GLN A 80 6.84 8.83 -18.63
C GLN A 80 7.90 8.60 -19.71
N ASN A 81 7.76 7.55 -20.48
CA ASN A 81 8.64 7.27 -21.60
C ASN A 81 8.39 8.24 -22.74
N LYS A 82 9.42 8.50 -23.55
CA LYS A 82 9.30 9.27 -24.79
C LYS A 82 8.26 8.63 -25.71
N GLN A 83 7.29 9.42 -26.16
CA GLN A 83 6.31 8.99 -27.15
C GLN A 83 6.73 9.41 -28.55
N ILE A 84 6.68 8.50 -29.50
CA ILE A 84 6.92 8.74 -30.93
C ILE A 84 5.58 8.55 -31.63
N PHE A 85 5.04 9.61 -32.20
CA PHE A 85 3.84 9.52 -33.01
C PHE A 85 4.22 9.29 -34.50
N THR A 86 3.59 8.30 -35.14
CA THR A 86 3.86 7.92 -36.54
C THR A 86 3.28 8.88 -37.58
N SER A 87 2.50 9.87 -37.13
CA SER A 87 1.72 10.79 -38.00
C SER A 87 2.35 12.18 -38.17
N GLY A 88 3.67 12.32 -38.11
CA GLY A 88 4.35 13.60 -38.34
C GLY A 88 4.27 14.63 -37.21
N ASN A 89 3.57 14.37 -36.11
CA ASN A 89 3.62 15.20 -34.95
C ASN A 89 4.91 14.93 -34.14
N PRO A 90 5.58 15.98 -33.62
CA PRO A 90 6.72 15.76 -32.73
C PRO A 90 6.26 14.95 -31.52
N GLY A 91 6.93 13.85 -31.24
CA GLY A 91 6.64 13.04 -30.05
C GLY A 91 6.86 13.84 -28.77
N GLN A 92 6.21 13.43 -27.71
CA GLN A 92 6.46 14.00 -26.39
C GLN A 92 7.79 13.48 -25.83
N PRO A 93 8.66 14.35 -25.30
CA PRO A 93 9.88 13.90 -24.61
C PRO A 93 9.53 13.04 -23.38
N GLY A 94 10.44 12.18 -23.02
CA GLY A 94 10.33 11.47 -21.73
C GLY A 94 10.64 12.43 -20.57
N GLU A 95 9.93 12.29 -19.47
CA GLU A 95 10.07 13.10 -18.28
C GLU A 95 10.12 12.22 -17.02
N ALA A 96 10.76 12.70 -15.97
CA ALA A 96 10.77 12.03 -14.68
C ALA A 96 10.91 13.02 -13.52
N VAL A 97 10.19 12.75 -12.45
CA VAL A 97 10.30 13.45 -11.16
C VAL A 97 10.74 12.46 -10.09
N ASN A 98 11.68 12.89 -9.25
CA ASN A 98 12.16 12.11 -8.12
C ASN A 98 12.03 12.96 -6.86
N SER A 99 11.32 12.47 -5.86
CA SER A 99 11.12 13.17 -4.59
C SER A 99 10.73 12.20 -3.49
N PHE A 100 10.71 12.65 -2.25
CA PHE A 100 9.95 11.95 -1.24
C PHE A 100 8.49 11.82 -1.69
N GLY A 101 7.84 10.72 -1.34
CA GLY A 101 6.39 10.62 -1.38
C GLY A 101 5.78 11.09 -0.06
N ASP A 102 4.47 10.95 0.08
CA ASP A 102 3.79 11.29 1.32
C ASP A 102 4.17 10.30 2.43
N ILE A 103 4.50 10.84 3.59
CA ILE A 103 4.94 10.06 4.75
C ILE A 103 3.72 9.68 5.57
N ASP A 104 3.57 8.37 5.85
CA ASP A 104 2.51 7.88 6.75
C ASP A 104 3.07 7.59 8.14
N LEU A 105 2.42 8.15 9.14
CA LEU A 105 2.66 7.86 10.56
C LEU A 105 1.38 7.32 11.18
N ALA A 106 1.47 6.20 11.89
CA ALA A 106 0.29 5.61 12.51
C ALA A 106 0.53 5.15 13.94
N VAL A 107 -0.54 5.19 14.71
CA VAL A 107 -0.65 4.55 16.02
C VAL A 107 -1.68 3.43 15.91
N GLU A 108 -1.28 2.22 16.28
CA GLU A 108 -2.17 1.07 16.38
C GLU A 108 -2.38 0.72 17.86
N VAL A 109 -3.64 0.56 18.26
CA VAL A 109 -4.02 0.25 19.64
C VAL A 109 -4.81 -1.04 19.68
N GLN A 110 -4.35 -2.03 20.44
CA GLN A 110 -5.07 -3.27 20.68
C GLN A 110 -6.23 -3.02 21.65
N ILE A 111 -7.46 -3.19 21.16
CA ILE A 111 -8.68 -3.02 21.96
C ILE A 111 -9.00 -4.29 22.74
N LEU A 112 -8.97 -5.42 22.04
CA LEU A 112 -9.37 -6.70 22.62
C LEU A 112 -8.46 -7.83 22.12
N LYS A 113 -8.09 -8.72 23.05
CA LYS A 113 -7.33 -9.93 22.75
C LYS A 113 -8.03 -11.14 23.36
N ARG A 114 -8.27 -12.13 22.53
CA ARG A 114 -8.80 -13.45 22.87
C ARG A 114 -7.84 -14.54 22.37
N PRO A 115 -7.96 -15.78 22.81
CA PRO A 115 -7.02 -16.84 22.42
C PRO A 115 -6.85 -17.02 20.91
N LYS A 116 -7.93 -16.85 20.12
CA LYS A 116 -7.93 -17.05 18.67
C LYS A 116 -8.01 -15.79 17.84
N TRP A 117 -8.40 -14.65 18.41
CA TRP A 117 -8.58 -13.42 17.65
C TRP A 117 -8.20 -12.16 18.44
N VAL A 118 -7.84 -11.14 17.72
CA VAL A 118 -7.46 -9.83 18.24
C VAL A 118 -8.22 -8.75 17.45
N LEU A 119 -8.72 -7.77 18.18
CA LEU A 119 -9.29 -6.55 17.63
C LEU A 119 -8.40 -5.37 17.99
N ALA A 120 -8.14 -4.51 17.04
CA ALA A 120 -7.37 -3.29 17.20
C ALA A 120 -7.99 -2.15 16.40
N THR A 121 -7.60 -0.93 16.70
CA THR A 121 -7.85 0.25 15.90
C THR A 121 -6.54 0.91 15.51
N SER A 122 -6.54 1.70 14.45
CA SER A 122 -5.41 2.55 14.10
C SER A 122 -5.88 3.93 13.63
N LEU A 123 -5.08 4.94 13.94
CA LEU A 123 -5.12 6.25 13.30
C LEU A 123 -3.83 6.39 12.50
N THR A 124 -3.96 6.64 11.20
CA THR A 124 -2.83 6.97 10.31
C THR A 124 -2.98 8.41 9.86
N LEU A 125 -1.90 9.16 9.96
CA LEU A 125 -1.75 10.52 9.44
C LEU A 125 -0.81 10.46 8.24
N GLY A 126 -1.31 10.77 7.05
CA GLY A 126 -0.51 10.93 5.84
C GLY A 126 -0.09 12.39 5.70
N VAL A 127 1.19 12.64 5.88
CA VAL A 127 1.78 13.99 5.79
C VAL A 127 2.11 14.28 4.33
N PRO A 128 1.65 15.40 3.76
CA PRO A 128 1.89 15.76 2.36
C PRO A 128 3.33 16.23 2.15
N SER A 129 4.27 15.31 2.15
CA SER A 129 5.70 15.56 1.94
C SER A 129 6.15 15.30 0.49
N GLY A 130 5.28 14.74 -0.32
CA GLY A 130 5.51 14.50 -1.73
C GLY A 130 5.35 15.74 -2.60
N ASN A 131 5.82 15.64 -3.84
CA ASN A 131 5.62 16.69 -4.84
C ASN A 131 4.28 16.49 -5.55
N ASN A 132 3.42 17.51 -5.52
CA ASN A 132 2.11 17.55 -6.16
C ASN A 132 1.95 18.71 -7.16
N SER A 133 3.04 19.39 -7.56
CA SER A 133 3.02 20.72 -8.16
C SER A 133 2.47 20.78 -9.59
N ASP A 134 2.46 19.68 -10.35
CA ASP A 134 2.06 19.72 -11.77
C ASP A 134 0.91 18.77 -12.16
N GLY A 135 0.41 17.97 -11.21
CA GLY A 135 -0.71 17.06 -11.43
C GLY A 135 -0.41 15.82 -12.30
N SER A 136 0.70 15.78 -13.04
CA SER A 136 1.03 14.69 -13.97
C SER A 136 2.10 13.75 -13.42
N TYR A 137 3.12 14.28 -12.77
CA TYR A 137 4.28 13.55 -12.25
C TYR A 137 4.40 13.68 -10.75
N GLN A 138 3.29 13.48 -10.07
CA GLN A 138 3.20 13.59 -8.61
C GLN A 138 3.94 12.45 -7.92
N THR A 139 4.63 12.76 -6.85
CA THR A 139 5.18 11.77 -5.89
C THR A 139 4.35 11.69 -4.61
N GLY A 140 3.37 12.58 -4.45
CA GLY A 140 2.37 12.65 -3.39
C GLY A 140 1.10 13.34 -3.88
N ASP A 141 0.01 13.24 -3.12
CA ASP A 141 -1.27 13.87 -3.46
C ASP A 141 -1.42 15.28 -2.89
N GLY A 142 -0.50 15.73 -2.04
CA GLY A 142 -0.56 17.03 -1.38
C GLY A 142 -1.63 17.11 -0.28
N GLU A 143 -2.16 15.97 0.13
CA GLU A 143 -3.26 15.83 1.05
C GLU A 143 -2.80 15.47 2.45
N PHE A 144 -3.42 16.08 3.47
CA PHE A 144 -3.32 15.58 4.82
C PHE A 144 -4.36 14.48 5.03
N ASN A 145 -3.93 13.24 4.86
CA ASN A 145 -4.80 12.06 4.98
C ASN A 145 -4.98 11.67 6.45
N GLN A 146 -6.22 11.43 6.88
CA GLN A 146 -6.57 11.02 8.24
C GLN A 146 -7.35 9.70 8.17
N ILE A 147 -6.67 8.59 8.38
CA ILE A 147 -7.27 7.27 8.18
C ILE A 147 -7.51 6.59 9.52
N VAL A 148 -8.78 6.42 9.87
CA VAL A 148 -9.17 5.59 11.02
C VAL A 148 -9.56 4.21 10.53
N LYS A 149 -9.01 3.15 11.16
CA LYS A 149 -9.30 1.74 10.80
C LYS A 149 -9.66 0.91 12.02
N VAL A 150 -10.57 -0.01 11.81
CA VAL A 150 -10.77 -1.18 12.67
C VAL A 150 -10.07 -2.37 12.03
N LEU A 151 -9.38 -3.14 12.86
CA LEU A 151 -8.49 -4.21 12.44
C LEU A 151 -8.84 -5.46 13.22
N ALA A 152 -9.08 -6.58 12.53
CA ALA A 152 -9.35 -7.87 13.14
C ALA A 152 -8.35 -8.92 12.63
N ARG A 153 -7.88 -9.79 13.51
CA ARG A 153 -7.01 -10.91 13.16
C ARG A 153 -7.44 -12.17 13.87
N THR A 154 -7.40 -13.27 13.15
CA THR A 154 -7.58 -14.61 13.70
C THR A 154 -6.47 -15.56 13.27
N SER A 155 -6.28 -16.65 14.02
CA SER A 155 -5.40 -17.76 13.65
C SER A 155 -6.17 -19.06 13.75
N PHE A 156 -6.00 -19.94 12.77
CA PHE A 156 -6.70 -21.19 12.65
C PHE A 156 -5.80 -22.27 12.03
N LYS A 157 -6.25 -23.52 12.08
CA LYS A 157 -5.54 -24.64 11.45
C LYS A 157 -6.44 -25.29 10.41
N ILE A 158 -5.84 -25.64 9.28
CA ILE A 158 -6.43 -26.51 8.27
C ILE A 158 -5.49 -27.72 8.15
N ALA A 159 -6.00 -28.91 8.50
CA ALA A 159 -5.18 -30.10 8.68
C ALA A 159 -4.00 -29.82 9.66
N LYS A 160 -2.77 -30.06 9.22
CA LYS A 160 -1.55 -29.80 10.01
C LYS A 160 -0.94 -28.41 9.86
N HIS A 161 -1.49 -27.59 8.97
CA HIS A 161 -0.93 -26.27 8.66
C HIS A 161 -1.62 -25.15 9.45
N SER A 162 -0.83 -24.23 9.99
CA SER A 162 -1.32 -23.04 10.70
C SER A 162 -1.48 -21.89 9.73
N PHE A 163 -2.67 -21.29 9.75
CA PHE A 163 -3.01 -20.10 8.96
C PHE A 163 -3.35 -18.94 9.88
N TYR A 164 -3.24 -17.76 9.35
CA TYR A 164 -3.88 -16.57 9.92
C TYR A 164 -4.74 -15.89 8.85
N ALA A 165 -5.71 -15.12 9.31
CA ALA A 165 -6.44 -14.17 8.48
C ALA A 165 -6.51 -12.83 9.19
N LYS A 166 -6.44 -11.74 8.43
CA LYS A 166 -6.60 -10.36 8.88
C LYS A 166 -7.64 -9.68 8.01
N GLY A 167 -8.49 -8.88 8.64
CA GLY A 167 -9.41 -7.98 7.97
C GLY A 167 -9.22 -6.55 8.49
N SER A 168 -9.44 -5.58 7.65
CA SER A 168 -9.47 -4.16 8.03
C SER A 168 -10.58 -3.42 7.29
N LEU A 169 -11.19 -2.48 7.99
CA LEU A 169 -12.15 -1.53 7.47
C LEU A 169 -11.75 -0.16 7.97
N GLY A 170 -11.67 0.82 7.09
CA GLY A 170 -11.30 2.18 7.46
C GLY A 170 -11.93 3.24 6.59
N VAL A 171 -11.94 4.44 7.13
CA VAL A 171 -12.35 5.66 6.43
C VAL A 171 -11.14 6.59 6.40
N ASN A 172 -10.87 7.19 5.27
CA ASN A 172 -9.90 8.23 5.05
C ASN A 172 -10.61 9.55 4.84
N ASN A 173 -10.49 10.46 5.80
CA ASN A 173 -10.88 11.84 5.65
C ASN A 173 -9.75 12.59 4.97
N ARG A 174 -10.03 13.24 3.84
CA ARG A 174 -9.06 13.94 3.01
C ARG A 174 -9.30 15.43 3.02
N SER A 175 -8.22 16.20 2.90
CA SER A 175 -8.25 17.66 2.88
C SER A 175 -8.34 18.23 1.45
N ASN A 176 -8.19 19.56 1.32
CA ASN A 176 -7.98 20.29 0.06
C ASN A 176 -9.00 19.97 -1.05
N GLY A 177 -10.23 19.56 -0.70
CA GLY A 177 -11.29 19.29 -1.64
C GLY A 177 -11.22 17.94 -2.33
N TYR A 178 -10.38 17.02 -1.87
CA TYR A 178 -10.39 15.63 -2.31
C TYR A 178 -11.57 14.86 -1.70
N SER A 179 -12.04 13.85 -2.41
CA SER A 179 -13.08 12.95 -1.89
C SER A 179 -12.55 12.07 -0.78
N ASP A 180 -13.35 11.91 0.25
CA ASP A 180 -13.13 10.90 1.28
C ASP A 180 -13.17 9.48 0.68
N GLU A 181 -12.61 8.53 1.38
CA GLU A 181 -12.49 7.15 0.89
C GLU A 181 -12.85 6.13 1.97
N ILE A 182 -13.47 5.03 1.57
CA ILE A 182 -13.51 3.81 2.36
C ILE A 182 -12.39 2.87 1.91
N ARG A 183 -11.73 2.23 2.86
CA ARG A 183 -10.61 1.31 2.61
C ARG A 183 -10.87 -0.02 3.28
N LEU A 184 -10.86 -1.07 2.47
CA LEU A 184 -11.03 -2.45 2.91
C LEU A 184 -9.74 -3.22 2.67
N GLY A 185 -9.39 -4.11 3.58
CA GLY A 185 -8.25 -4.99 3.43
C GLY A 185 -8.53 -6.37 3.97
N PHE A 186 -8.08 -7.37 3.23
CA PHE A 186 -8.06 -8.76 3.67
C PHE A 186 -6.68 -9.36 3.38
N GLU A 187 -6.15 -10.12 4.32
CA GLU A 187 -4.90 -10.87 4.14
C GLU A 187 -5.03 -12.23 4.81
N THR A 188 -4.56 -13.25 4.14
CA THR A 188 -4.37 -14.58 4.72
C THR A 188 -3.01 -15.14 4.37
N GLY A 189 -2.46 -15.99 5.22
CA GLY A 189 -1.16 -16.57 4.95
C GLY A 189 -0.86 -17.78 5.83
N SER A 190 0.15 -18.54 5.40
CA SER A 190 0.63 -19.72 6.10
C SER A 190 2.13 -19.85 6.01
N GLN A 191 2.74 -20.31 7.13
CA GLN A 191 4.14 -20.70 7.15
C GLN A 191 4.30 -22.15 6.74
N VAL A 192 5.28 -22.40 5.88
CA VAL A 192 5.58 -23.71 5.35
C VAL A 192 7.08 -24.01 5.39
N PHE A 193 7.46 -25.24 5.04
CA PHE A 193 8.85 -25.67 4.98
C PHE A 193 9.64 -25.39 6.27
N LYS A 194 9.16 -25.94 7.41
CA LYS A 194 9.75 -25.74 8.74
C LYS A 194 9.85 -24.24 9.10
N ASN A 195 8.85 -23.46 8.73
CA ASN A 195 8.74 -22.01 8.95
C ASN A 195 9.81 -21.16 8.22
N LYS A 196 10.47 -21.71 7.19
CA LYS A 196 11.41 -20.93 6.39
C LYS A 196 10.74 -19.99 5.40
N PHE A 197 9.53 -20.33 4.96
CA PHE A 197 8.76 -19.50 4.04
C PHE A 197 7.41 -19.14 4.65
N LEU A 198 6.96 -17.94 4.35
CA LEU A 198 5.60 -17.51 4.57
C LEU A 198 5.01 -17.07 3.23
N PHE A 199 3.94 -17.71 2.84
CA PHE A 199 3.12 -17.33 1.70
C PHE A 199 1.90 -16.59 2.21
N LEU A 200 1.56 -15.49 1.54
CA LEU A 200 0.36 -14.74 1.85
C LEU A 200 -0.31 -14.22 0.58
N VAL A 201 -1.62 -14.01 0.70
CA VAL A 201 -2.47 -13.39 -0.31
C VAL A 201 -3.18 -12.21 0.33
N ARG A 202 -3.32 -11.12 -0.42
CA ARG A 202 -4.00 -9.90 -0.01
C ARG A 202 -5.02 -9.48 -1.04
N LEU A 203 -6.15 -9.02 -0.56
CA LEU A 203 -7.14 -8.27 -1.32
C LEU A 203 -7.33 -6.93 -0.64
N ASN A 204 -7.12 -5.85 -1.38
CA ASN A 204 -7.29 -4.49 -0.87
C ASN A 204 -8.20 -3.71 -1.81
N THR A 205 -9.09 -2.93 -1.23
CA THR A 205 -10.04 -2.11 -1.97
C THR A 205 -10.05 -0.70 -1.41
N ILE A 206 -10.03 0.26 -2.31
CA ILE A 206 -10.28 1.68 -2.06
C ILE A 206 -11.50 2.05 -2.88
N GLN A 207 -12.46 2.74 -2.23
CA GLN A 207 -13.66 3.27 -2.86
C GLN A 207 -13.79 4.73 -2.48
N SER A 208 -13.99 5.59 -3.46
CA SER A 208 -14.25 7.01 -3.24
C SER A 208 -15.72 7.27 -2.89
N PHE A 209 -15.98 8.24 -2.01
CA PHE A 209 -17.33 8.71 -1.75
C PHE A 209 -17.84 9.71 -2.79
N PHE A 210 -16.98 10.17 -3.71
CA PHE A 210 -17.29 11.18 -4.72
C PHE A 210 -17.93 12.46 -4.13
N ASN A 211 -17.51 12.83 -2.92
CA ASN A 211 -18.03 13.99 -2.18
C ASN A 211 -17.15 15.23 -2.31
N SER A 212 -16.22 15.26 -3.27
CA SER A 212 -15.30 16.37 -3.48
C SER A 212 -15.78 17.37 -4.52
N SER A 213 -15.17 18.56 -4.47
CA SER A 213 -15.30 19.59 -5.52
C SER A 213 -14.21 19.52 -6.60
N LEU A 214 -13.15 18.73 -6.40
CA LEU A 214 -12.03 18.63 -7.32
C LEU A 214 -12.27 17.56 -8.39
N SER A 215 -11.94 17.92 -9.64
CA SER A 215 -11.96 16.98 -10.75
C SER A 215 -10.76 16.05 -10.72
N ALA A 216 -10.96 14.78 -11.13
CA ALA A 216 -9.88 13.81 -11.35
C ALA A 216 -9.20 13.96 -12.73
N LEU A 217 -9.65 14.91 -13.57
CA LEU A 217 -9.32 14.96 -15.00
C LEU A 217 -7.83 15.16 -15.33
N ASN A 218 -7.06 15.75 -14.42
CA ASN A 218 -5.66 16.08 -14.70
C ASN A 218 -4.65 15.02 -14.24
N SER A 219 -5.10 13.92 -13.67
CA SER A 219 -4.21 12.94 -13.04
C SER A 219 -3.77 11.80 -13.95
N ASN A 220 -4.37 11.68 -15.15
CA ASN A 220 -4.04 10.68 -16.17
C ASN A 220 -3.85 9.26 -15.59
N GLY A 221 -4.71 8.88 -14.66
CA GLY A 221 -4.66 7.58 -14.00
C GLY A 221 -3.59 7.44 -12.90
N SER A 222 -2.99 8.54 -12.44
CA SER A 222 -2.04 8.52 -11.32
C SER A 222 -2.64 7.90 -10.06
N ILE A 223 -1.83 7.20 -9.29
CA ILE A 223 -2.23 6.69 -7.96
C ILE A 223 -2.53 7.82 -6.94
N PHE A 224 -2.17 9.05 -7.26
CA PHE A 224 -2.40 10.26 -6.46
C PHE A 224 -3.63 11.07 -6.94
N ALA A 225 -4.39 10.52 -7.87
CA ALA A 225 -5.60 11.17 -8.39
C ALA A 225 -6.68 11.34 -7.32
N ASN A 226 -7.57 12.30 -7.55
CA ASN A 226 -8.83 12.35 -6.84
C ASN A 226 -9.80 11.29 -7.39
N ASN A 227 -10.76 10.87 -6.58
CA ASN A 227 -11.78 9.86 -6.94
C ASN A 227 -11.18 8.53 -7.45
N VAL A 228 -10.04 8.12 -6.90
CA VAL A 228 -9.46 6.81 -7.20
C VAL A 228 -10.29 5.70 -6.56
N GLU A 229 -10.64 4.72 -7.38
CA GLU A 229 -11.13 3.43 -6.90
C GLU A 229 -10.22 2.32 -7.41
N VAL A 230 -9.95 1.34 -6.58
CA VAL A 230 -9.17 0.17 -6.97
C VAL A 230 -9.48 -1.03 -6.09
N THR A 231 -9.62 -2.18 -6.72
CA THR A 231 -9.55 -3.48 -6.04
C THR A 231 -8.31 -4.21 -6.52
N ASN A 232 -7.41 -4.51 -5.61
CA ASN A 232 -6.09 -5.07 -5.92
C ASN A 232 -5.92 -6.43 -5.25
N LEU A 233 -5.51 -7.43 -6.03
CA LEU A 233 -5.14 -8.75 -5.55
C LEU A 233 -3.62 -8.91 -5.59
N GLY A 234 -3.02 -9.33 -4.49
CA GLY A 234 -1.58 -9.53 -4.40
C GLY A 234 -1.19 -10.82 -3.70
N GLY A 235 -0.03 -11.33 -4.05
CA GLY A 235 0.66 -12.41 -3.36
C GLY A 235 2.06 -11.98 -2.92
N GLU A 236 2.54 -12.50 -1.80
CA GLU A 236 3.91 -12.25 -1.33
C GLU A 236 4.49 -13.54 -0.74
N ILE A 237 5.76 -13.76 -1.02
CA ILE A 237 6.58 -14.81 -0.44
C ILE A 237 7.64 -14.14 0.44
N ASN A 238 7.73 -14.54 1.70
CA ASN A 238 8.80 -14.14 2.61
C ASN A 238 9.67 -15.34 2.92
N TYR A 239 10.97 -15.19 2.71
CA TYR A 239 11.99 -16.14 3.08
C TYR A 239 12.73 -15.70 4.33
N PHE A 240 12.72 -16.52 5.39
CA PHE A 240 13.42 -16.26 6.64
C PHE A 240 14.86 -16.74 6.55
N ILE A 241 15.77 -15.81 6.32
CA ILE A 241 17.21 -16.04 6.26
C ILE A 241 17.70 -16.48 7.64
N THR A 242 17.27 -15.75 8.67
CA THR A 242 17.53 -16.03 10.09
C THR A 242 16.27 -15.80 10.93
N LYS A 243 16.36 -15.94 12.24
CA LYS A 243 15.26 -15.55 13.15
C LYS A 243 14.96 -14.04 13.13
N LYS A 244 15.93 -13.21 12.69
CA LYS A 244 15.84 -11.75 12.67
C LYS A 244 15.72 -11.17 11.26
N TRP A 245 16.28 -11.82 10.25
CA TRP A 245 16.35 -11.31 8.88
C TRP A 245 15.45 -12.10 7.94
N SER A 246 14.74 -11.40 7.10
CA SER A 246 13.94 -11.99 6.02
C SER A 246 14.03 -11.17 4.74
N ALA A 247 13.88 -11.85 3.61
CA ALA A 247 13.70 -11.23 2.30
C ALA A 247 12.29 -11.51 1.81
N SER A 248 11.71 -10.60 1.04
CA SER A 248 10.37 -10.76 0.49
C SER A 248 10.33 -10.43 -1.00
N PHE A 249 9.44 -11.12 -1.71
CA PHE A 249 9.07 -10.83 -3.09
C PHE A 249 7.55 -10.87 -3.19
N GLY A 250 6.97 -9.90 -3.88
CA GLY A 250 5.53 -9.76 -4.05
C GLY A 250 5.15 -9.36 -5.47
N TYR A 251 3.96 -9.76 -5.85
CA TYR A 251 3.32 -9.43 -7.11
C TYR A 251 1.87 -9.08 -6.85
N SER A 252 1.36 -8.04 -7.49
CA SER A 252 -0.05 -7.65 -7.36
C SER A 252 -0.61 -7.14 -8.68
N ILE A 253 -1.92 -7.30 -8.86
CA ILE A 253 -2.66 -6.84 -10.03
C ILE A 253 -3.93 -6.09 -9.61
N PRO A 254 -4.28 -5.00 -10.28
CA PRO A 254 -5.58 -4.38 -10.13
C PRO A 254 -6.63 -5.23 -10.87
N LEU A 255 -7.65 -5.69 -10.15
CA LEU A 255 -8.78 -6.44 -10.70
C LEU A 255 -9.81 -5.48 -11.32
N SER A 256 -9.98 -4.32 -10.71
CA SER A 256 -10.84 -3.24 -11.17
C SER A 256 -10.32 -1.90 -10.66
N GLY A 257 -10.74 -0.80 -11.29
CA GLY A 257 -10.35 0.54 -10.86
C GLY A 257 -11.13 1.65 -11.52
N LYS A 258 -10.96 2.87 -11.01
CA LYS A 258 -11.32 4.14 -11.64
C LYS A 258 -10.22 5.14 -11.37
N ASN A 259 -9.92 5.98 -12.36
CA ASN A 259 -8.90 7.03 -12.28
C ASN A 259 -7.53 6.54 -11.80
N ILE A 260 -7.13 5.33 -12.20
CA ILE A 260 -5.87 4.69 -11.74
C ILE A 260 -5.23 3.86 -12.85
N TYR A 261 -3.92 3.68 -12.78
CA TYR A 261 -3.17 2.83 -13.69
C TYR A 261 -3.66 1.38 -13.69
N LYS A 262 -3.68 0.79 -14.88
CA LYS A 262 -3.90 -0.64 -15.11
C LYS A 262 -2.56 -1.31 -15.39
N ALA A 263 -1.88 -1.73 -14.35
CA ALA A 263 -0.61 -2.46 -14.46
C ALA A 263 -0.38 -3.39 -13.27
N PRO A 264 0.34 -4.49 -13.46
CA PRO A 264 0.84 -5.26 -12.34
C PRO A 264 1.93 -4.46 -11.62
N ALA A 265 2.09 -4.73 -10.33
CA ALA A 265 3.18 -4.21 -9.52
C ALA A 265 4.05 -5.35 -8.98
N LEU A 266 5.35 -5.16 -9.06
CA LEU A 266 6.37 -6.01 -8.44
C LEU A 266 6.88 -5.32 -7.19
N ALA A 267 7.15 -6.09 -6.15
CA ALA A 267 7.70 -5.56 -4.92
C ALA A 267 8.68 -6.51 -4.27
N GLY A 268 9.60 -5.96 -3.50
CA GLY A 268 10.56 -6.75 -2.75
C GLY A 268 11.15 -5.97 -1.59
N GLY A 269 11.92 -6.65 -0.75
CA GLY A 269 12.61 -5.96 0.32
C GLY A 269 13.26 -6.91 1.31
N ILE A 270 14.07 -6.30 2.18
CA ILE A 270 14.75 -6.97 3.28
C ILE A 270 14.21 -6.40 4.58
N ALA A 271 13.88 -7.28 5.51
CA ALA A 271 13.33 -6.90 6.80
C ALA A 271 14.16 -7.44 7.95
N TYR A 272 14.18 -6.64 9.01
CA TYR A 272 14.81 -6.96 10.29
C TYR A 272 13.76 -6.97 11.40
N LYS A 273 13.83 -7.99 12.25
CA LYS A 273 13.01 -8.11 13.45
C LYS A 273 13.88 -7.92 14.68
N LEU A 274 13.54 -6.90 15.47
CA LEU A 274 14.15 -6.63 16.76
C LEU A 274 13.58 -7.55 17.84
#